data_72e405f0049c36352b5da6e6b900e1e1
#
_entry.id   72e405f0049c36352b5da6e6b900e1e1
#
_cell.length_a   1.000
_cell.length_b   1.000
_cell.length_c   1.000
_cell.angle_alpha   90.00
_cell.angle_beta   90.00
_cell.angle_gamma   90.00
#
_symmetry.space_group_name_H-M   'P 1'
#
loop_
_entity.id
_entity.type
_entity.pdbx_description
1 polymer ?
#
loop_
_entity_poly.entity_id
_entity_poly.type
_entity_poly.pdbx_seq_one_letter_code
_entity_poly.pdbx_strand_id
1 'polypeptide(L)'
;KKEKKFGDTIFRQGDRIMQIKNNYDIFWERDGKTNEAGSGVFNGEFGTIIDINEMDKEIVIKFDDDKKAWYSYADLDQIEHAYAITVHKAQRK
;
A
#
# COMPACT_ATOMS: atom_id res chain seq x y z
N LYS A 1 -5.19 -6.19 16.23
CA LYS A 1 -4.78 -5.47 15.03
C LYS A 1 -5.94 -5.33 14.06
N LYS A 2 -5.94 -4.26 13.31
CA LYS A 2 -6.97 -4.01 12.31
C LYS A 2 -6.70 -4.80 11.05
N GLU A 3 -7.78 -5.18 10.37
CA GLU A 3 -7.64 -5.89 9.11
C GLU A 3 -8.80 -5.55 8.19
N LYS A 4 -8.58 -5.77 6.90
CA LYS A 4 -9.60 -5.55 5.88
C LYS A 4 -9.56 -6.70 4.88
N LYS A 5 -10.68 -7.36 4.70
CA LYS A 5 -10.81 -8.42 3.70
C LYS A 5 -11.17 -7.81 2.35
N PHE A 6 -10.45 -8.18 1.33
CA PHE A 6 -10.69 -7.74 -0.04
C PHE A 6 -10.62 -8.97 -0.94
N GLY A 7 -11.78 -9.41 -1.43
CA GLY A 7 -11.83 -10.66 -2.17
C GLY A 7 -11.36 -11.81 -1.29
N ASP A 8 -10.37 -12.53 -1.76
CA ASP A 8 -9.81 -13.65 -1.00
C ASP A 8 -8.59 -13.25 -0.18
N THR A 9 -8.26 -11.98 -0.17
CA THR A 9 -7.06 -11.49 0.49
C THR A 9 -7.45 -10.73 1.75
N ILE A 10 -6.71 -10.94 2.83
CA ILE A 10 -6.90 -10.18 4.05
C ILE A 10 -5.66 -9.32 4.28
N PHE A 11 -5.85 -8.02 4.28
CA PHE A 11 -4.79 -7.07 4.56
C PHE A 11 -4.88 -6.67 6.03
N ARG A 12 -3.74 -6.68 6.71
CA ARG A 12 -3.68 -6.38 8.15
C ARG A 12 -2.70 -5.26 8.40
N GLN A 13 -2.96 -4.55 9.48
CA GLN A 13 -2.00 -3.56 9.95
C GLN A 13 -0.67 -4.24 10.23
N GLY A 14 0.39 -3.70 9.66
CA GLY A 14 1.72 -4.28 9.78
C GLY A 14 2.16 -5.11 8.58
N ASP A 15 1.24 -5.39 7.67
CA ASP A 15 1.58 -6.22 6.49
C ASP A 15 2.48 -5.47 5.53
N ARG A 16 3.42 -6.20 4.96
CA ARG A 16 4.31 -5.70 3.91
C ARG A 16 3.65 -5.93 2.56
N ILE A 17 3.54 -4.86 1.78
CA ILE A 17 2.87 -4.93 0.47
C ILE A 17 3.71 -4.28 -0.62
N MET A 18 3.32 -4.54 -1.86
CA MET A 18 3.90 -3.88 -3.02
C MET A 18 2.77 -3.35 -3.89
N GLN A 19 2.97 -2.13 -4.41
CA GLN A 19 2.07 -1.57 -5.42
C GLN A 19 2.35 -2.26 -6.74
N ILE A 20 1.31 -2.74 -7.42
CA ILE A 20 1.47 -3.50 -8.64
C ILE A 20 0.95 -2.78 -9.88
N LYS A 21 0.48 -1.56 -9.72
CA LYS A 21 0.02 -0.72 -10.82
C LYS A 21 0.49 0.70 -10.62
N ASN A 22 0.58 1.44 -11.72
CA ASN A 22 0.83 2.88 -11.63
C ASN A 22 -0.49 3.58 -11.34
N ASN A 23 -0.54 4.38 -10.29
CA ASN A 23 -1.74 5.16 -9.99
C ASN A 23 -1.30 6.57 -9.65
N TYR A 24 -1.59 7.49 -10.55
CA TYR A 24 -1.14 8.88 -10.44
C TYR A 24 -1.97 9.70 -9.47
N ASP A 25 -3.07 9.16 -8.99
CA ASP A 25 -4.04 9.89 -8.19
C ASP A 25 -3.95 9.63 -6.69
N ILE A 26 -3.13 8.68 -6.27
CA ILE A 26 -3.03 8.37 -4.84
C ILE A 26 -2.24 9.48 -4.15
N PHE A 27 -2.89 10.14 -3.21
CA PHE A 27 -2.28 11.22 -2.45
C PHE A 27 -1.31 10.66 -1.41
N TRP A 28 -0.17 11.31 -1.26
CA TRP A 28 0.80 10.95 -0.24
C TRP A 28 1.45 12.17 0.35
N GLU A 29 1.98 11.99 1.56
CA GLU A 29 2.77 13.02 2.22
C GLU A 29 4.04 12.38 2.74
N ARG A 30 5.09 13.17 2.82
CA ARG A 30 6.33 12.77 3.45
C ARG A 30 6.56 13.64 4.66
N ASP A 31 6.65 13.00 5.82
CA ASP A 31 7.00 13.71 7.04
C ASP A 31 8.50 13.89 7.11
N GLY A 32 8.93 14.88 7.85
CA GLY A 32 10.34 15.11 8.05
C GLY A 32 10.70 16.54 7.75
N LYS A 33 11.90 16.73 7.29
CA LYS A 33 12.45 18.08 7.16
C LYS A 33 11.74 18.94 6.13
N THR A 34 11.22 18.34 5.08
CA THR A 34 10.66 19.09 3.95
C THR A 34 9.16 19.10 3.89
N ASN A 35 8.50 18.19 4.62
CA ASN A 35 7.03 18.10 4.62
C ASN A 35 6.45 18.10 3.20
N GLU A 36 7.00 17.25 2.36
CA GLU A 36 6.56 17.14 0.99
C GLU A 36 5.20 16.50 0.88
N ALA A 37 4.44 16.88 -0.13
CA ALA A 37 3.17 16.23 -0.45
C ALA A 37 3.07 16.12 -1.96
N GLY A 38 2.34 15.12 -2.42
CA GLY A 38 2.16 14.94 -3.83
C GLY A 38 1.16 13.84 -4.11
N SER A 39 1.17 13.35 -5.34
CA SER A 39 0.32 12.23 -5.73
C SER A 39 1.08 11.30 -6.65
N GLY A 40 0.66 10.04 -6.62
CA GLY A 40 1.23 9.03 -7.50
C GLY A 40 2.03 7.99 -6.75
N VAL A 41 1.62 6.73 -6.93
CA VAL A 41 2.36 5.57 -6.44
C VAL A 41 2.47 4.62 -7.61
N PHE A 42 3.63 4.02 -7.79
CA PHE A 42 3.92 3.32 -9.03
C PHE A 42 4.25 1.86 -8.80
N ASN A 43 4.09 1.08 -9.85
CA ASN A 43 4.37 -0.34 -9.84
C ASN A 43 5.79 -0.59 -9.32
N GLY A 44 5.91 -1.47 -8.35
CA GLY A 44 7.20 -1.86 -7.79
C GLY A 44 7.55 -1.21 -6.48
N GLU A 45 6.74 -0.26 -6.00
CA GLU A 45 7.03 0.38 -4.71
C GLU A 45 6.56 -0.50 -3.57
N PHE A 46 7.42 -0.68 -2.57
CA PHE A 46 7.12 -1.47 -1.39
C PHE A 46 6.76 -0.59 -0.21
N GLY A 47 5.83 -1.05 0.60
CA GLY A 47 5.44 -0.33 1.79
C GLY A 47 4.84 -1.24 2.84
N THR A 48 4.43 -0.64 3.94
CA THR A 48 3.83 -1.34 5.07
C THR A 48 2.50 -0.68 5.42
N ILE A 49 1.48 -1.50 5.65
CA ILE A 49 0.19 -0.98 6.09
C ILE A 49 0.33 -0.53 7.53
N ILE A 50 0.17 0.77 7.77
CA ILE A 50 0.34 1.32 9.11
C ILE A 50 -1.00 1.59 9.80
N ASP A 51 -2.08 1.70 9.05
CA ASP A 51 -3.39 1.88 9.65
C ASP A 51 -4.49 1.47 8.69
N ILE A 52 -5.62 1.03 9.24
CA ILE A 52 -6.82 0.74 8.49
C ILE A 52 -7.96 1.47 9.19
N ASN A 53 -8.57 2.41 8.49
CA ASN A 53 -9.64 3.24 9.05
C ASN A 53 -10.98 2.81 8.47
N GLU A 54 -11.74 2.06 9.26
CA GLU A 54 -13.01 1.52 8.78
C GLU A 54 -14.07 2.60 8.58
N MET A 55 -14.01 3.65 9.38
CA MET A 55 -15.02 4.71 9.26
C MET A 55 -14.85 5.50 7.97
N ASP A 56 -13.63 5.79 7.60
CA ASP A 56 -13.35 6.54 6.38
C ASP A 56 -13.13 5.62 5.19
N LYS A 57 -13.11 4.33 5.43
CA LYS A 57 -12.86 3.31 4.40
C LYS A 57 -11.54 3.57 3.68
N GLU A 58 -10.51 3.78 4.48
CA GLU A 58 -9.17 4.07 3.97
C GLU A 58 -8.14 3.16 4.60
N ILE A 59 -7.08 2.90 3.84
CA ILE A 59 -5.90 2.22 4.35
C ILE A 59 -4.71 3.15 4.16
N VAL A 60 -3.91 3.30 5.20
CA VAL A 60 -2.73 4.15 5.15
C VAL A 60 -1.52 3.25 5.02
N ILE A 61 -0.72 3.51 4.00
CA ILE A 61 0.48 2.72 3.71
C ILE A 61 1.69 3.64 3.71
N LYS A 62 2.72 3.23 4.43
CA LYS A 62 3.97 3.96 4.44
C LYS A 62 4.98 3.22 3.57
N PHE A 63 5.43 3.87 2.53
CA PHE A 63 6.38 3.29 1.58
C PHE A 63 7.81 3.45 2.06
N ASP A 64 8.73 2.70 1.45
CA ASP A 64 10.11 2.66 1.89
C ASP A 64 10.82 4.00 1.74
N ASP A 65 10.35 4.86 0.85
CA ASP A 65 10.90 6.20 0.68
C ASP A 65 10.23 7.24 1.56
N ASP A 66 9.54 6.79 2.61
CA ASP A 66 8.87 7.62 3.61
C ASP A 66 7.59 8.28 3.15
N LYS A 67 7.08 7.94 1.97
CA LYS A 67 5.77 8.42 1.55
C LYS A 67 4.70 7.72 2.38
N LYS A 68 3.79 8.49 2.96
CA LYS A 68 2.62 7.95 3.64
C LYS A 68 1.42 8.22 2.73
N ALA A 69 0.82 7.17 2.21
CA ALA A 69 -0.22 7.26 1.20
C ALA A 69 -1.56 6.79 1.74
N TRP A 70 -2.63 7.39 1.23
CA TRP A 70 -4.00 7.05 1.63
C TRP A 70 -4.70 6.37 0.48
N TYR A 71 -5.08 5.10 0.72
CA TYR A 71 -5.80 4.30 -0.26
C TYR A 71 -7.25 4.18 0.15
N SER A 72 -8.16 4.29 -0.81
CA SER A 72 -9.54 3.92 -0.54
C SER A 72 -9.66 2.41 -0.65
N TYR A 73 -10.75 1.86 -0.12
CA TYR A 73 -10.97 0.43 -0.24
C TYR A 73 -11.06 -0.03 -1.69
N ALA A 74 -11.50 0.86 -2.59
CA ALA A 74 -11.58 0.53 -4.01
C ALA A 74 -10.21 0.37 -4.66
N ASP A 75 -9.16 0.90 -4.03
CA ASP A 75 -7.81 0.84 -4.60
C ASP A 75 -7.03 -0.41 -4.17
N LEU A 76 -7.65 -1.28 -3.38
CA LEU A 76 -6.91 -2.43 -2.82
C LEU A 76 -6.55 -3.47 -3.87
N ASP A 77 -7.17 -3.44 -5.04
CA ASP A 77 -6.79 -4.32 -6.13
C ASP A 77 -5.43 -3.96 -6.73
N GLN A 78 -4.84 -2.87 -6.28
CA GLN A 78 -3.56 -2.39 -6.80
C GLN A 78 -2.37 -2.77 -5.95
N ILE A 79 -2.61 -3.46 -4.84
CA ILE A 79 -1.52 -3.89 -3.96
C ILE A 79 -1.58 -5.40 -3.76
N GLU A 80 -0.42 -5.97 -3.48
CA GLU A 80 -0.28 -7.38 -3.17
C GLU A 80 0.62 -7.52 -1.97
N HIS A 81 0.46 -8.60 -1.23
CA HIS A 81 1.41 -8.90 -0.17
C HIS A 81 2.78 -9.15 -0.79
N ALA A 82 3.81 -8.63 -0.16
CA ALA A 82 5.15 -8.73 -0.69
C ALA A 82 5.60 -10.19 -0.81
N TYR A 83 5.21 -11.03 0.14
CA TYR A 83 5.59 -12.45 0.09
C TYR A 83 4.98 -13.15 -1.12
N ALA A 84 3.79 -12.75 -1.53
CA ALA A 84 3.14 -13.37 -2.69
C ALA A 84 3.89 -13.02 -3.97
N ILE A 85 4.37 -11.81 -4.06
CA ILE A 85 5.15 -11.37 -5.22
C ILE A 85 6.44 -12.19 -5.31
N THR A 86 7.11 -12.37 -4.19
CA THR A 86 8.34 -13.13 -4.15
C THR A 86 8.13 -14.58 -4.60
N VAL A 87 7.07 -15.19 -4.16
CA VAL A 87 6.74 -16.55 -4.56
C VAL A 87 6.51 -16.63 -6.06
N HIS A 88 5.77 -15.68 -6.61
CA HIS A 88 5.52 -15.66 -8.04
C HIS A 88 6.81 -15.54 -8.85
N LYS A 89 7.71 -14.67 -8.41
CA LYS A 89 8.98 -14.50 -9.10
C LYS A 89 9.78 -15.80 -9.12
N ALA A 90 9.79 -16.49 -8.00
CA ALA A 90 10.50 -17.77 -7.92
C ALA A 90 9.91 -18.79 -8.88
N GLN A 91 8.62 -18.82 -9.02
CA GLN A 91 7.95 -19.77 -9.91
C GLN A 91 8.18 -19.46 -11.37
N ARG A 92 8.44 -18.23 -11.70
CA ARG A 92 8.62 -17.85 -13.09
C ARG A 92 9.96 -18.26 -13.66
N LYS A 93 10.81 -18.70 -12.81
CA LYS A 93 12.09 -19.24 -13.29
C LYS A 93 11.90 -20.57 -14.01
#